data_350ff476fa68c535d5f4253b107dc860
#
_entry.id   350ff476fa68c535d5f4253b107dc860
#
_cell.length_a   1.000
_cell.length_b   1.000
_cell.length_c   1.000
_cell.angle_alpha   90.00
_cell.angle_beta   90.00
_cell.angle_gamma   90.00
#
_symmetry.space_group_name_H-M   'P 1'
#
loop_
_entity.id
_entity.type
_entity.pdbx_description
1 polymer ?
#
loop_
_entity_poly.entity_id
_entity_poly.type
_entity_poly.pdbx_seq_one_letter_code
_entity_poly.pdbx_strand_id
1 'polypeptide(L)'
;MNPFTPTFGVSPLVVLGRDLIVERFSQGLIGGVGGPRRTLLISGPRGIGKTITLNELEDAAARQGWFVLRAQPHNLVQPLVDTVIPHAQSMVDQGTTGWRRISSISVAGIGAISTEKVDAVQPAPSLITALNSLCAALSEQSGVVITLDEVQSANPNELWELSAAIQDLRRDNRHIAFAAAGLPDGIASLLKHPGTTFLRRAQHICLVPMTPAETIEILRSTAQEGAISFDDNALNDAVALTRGYPFLIQLLGFHLVEQVRAQNRNVIESHDVVSVSDAVLDTLGQLVHEPALAGVPNAQLEYLEAMAQLQEGSAAVATADIASHLKKQPQQLTMTRQGLIQRELVYSPKRGLLNFVIPHMAHHLINGGVRDLGWD
;
A
#
# COMPACT_ATOMS: atom_id res chain seq x y z
N MET A 1 8.49 -11.28 22.56
CA MET A 1 8.06 -11.25 21.13
C MET A 1 8.84 -10.15 20.44
N ASN A 2 9.19 -10.30 19.15
CA ASN A 2 9.85 -9.24 18.40
C ASN A 2 8.80 -8.15 18.07
N PRO A 3 9.03 -6.86 18.39
CA PRO A 3 8.06 -5.81 18.15
C PRO A 3 8.02 -5.35 16.69
N PHE A 4 9.05 -5.64 15.90
CA PHE A 4 9.08 -5.34 14.46
C PHE A 4 8.42 -6.47 13.67
N THR A 5 7.61 -6.10 12.67
CA THR A 5 6.79 -7.04 11.89
C THR A 5 6.98 -6.81 10.39
N PRO A 6 8.07 -7.31 9.78
CA PRO A 6 8.35 -7.14 8.35
C PRO A 6 7.49 -8.08 7.48
N THR A 7 6.21 -8.22 7.79
CA THR A 7 5.28 -9.12 7.09
C THR A 7 4.29 -8.30 6.28
N PHE A 8 3.93 -8.75 5.09
CA PHE A 8 2.93 -8.08 4.26
C PHE A 8 1.54 -8.15 4.90
N GLY A 9 0.80 -7.02 4.87
CA GLY A 9 -0.58 -6.95 5.34
C GLY A 9 -0.76 -6.83 6.86
N VAL A 10 0.28 -6.95 7.66
CA VAL A 10 0.25 -6.76 9.11
C VAL A 10 0.66 -5.33 9.44
N SER A 11 -0.20 -4.61 10.19
CA SER A 11 0.15 -3.27 10.66
C SER A 11 1.24 -3.36 11.72
N PRO A 12 2.33 -2.58 11.62
CA PRO A 12 3.32 -2.48 12.68
C PRO A 12 2.72 -1.85 13.94
N LEU A 13 3.36 -2.06 15.09
CA LEU A 13 2.90 -1.50 16.37
C LEU A 13 2.92 0.03 16.37
N VAL A 14 3.87 0.63 15.69
CA VAL A 14 4.02 2.09 15.57
C VAL A 14 3.93 2.49 14.10
N VAL A 15 2.93 3.31 13.76
CA VAL A 15 2.75 3.91 12.44
C VAL A 15 2.88 5.42 12.60
N LEU A 16 3.85 6.01 11.92
CA LEU A 16 4.07 7.46 11.92
C LEU A 16 4.14 8.01 10.49
N GLY A 17 4.12 9.33 10.36
CA GLY A 17 4.22 10.01 9.07
C GLY A 17 2.98 9.89 8.17
N ARG A 18 1.90 9.33 8.70
CA ARG A 18 0.59 9.23 8.00
C ARG A 18 -0.52 9.98 8.72
N ASP A 19 -0.23 10.55 9.89
CA ASP A 19 -1.19 11.19 10.79
C ASP A 19 -2.02 12.26 10.09
N LEU A 20 -1.39 13.12 9.28
CA LEU A 20 -2.08 14.17 8.54
C LEU A 20 -3.07 13.60 7.49
N ILE A 21 -2.75 12.44 6.89
CA ILE A 21 -3.64 11.77 5.93
C ILE A 21 -4.86 11.25 6.66
N VAL A 22 -4.63 10.56 7.77
CA VAL A 22 -5.67 9.96 8.62
C VAL A 22 -6.56 11.04 9.22
N GLU A 23 -5.96 12.12 9.75
CA GLU A 23 -6.70 13.25 10.33
C GLU A 23 -7.61 13.93 9.29
N ARG A 24 -7.07 14.26 8.11
CA ARG A 24 -7.85 14.88 7.03
C ARG A 24 -9.00 14.01 6.54
N PHE A 25 -8.77 12.70 6.44
CA PHE A 25 -9.83 11.75 6.12
C PHE A 25 -10.90 11.72 7.21
N SER A 26 -10.49 11.61 8.47
CA SER A 26 -11.38 11.64 9.64
C SER A 26 -12.25 12.89 9.68
N GLN A 27 -11.65 14.05 9.43
CA GLN A 27 -12.40 15.31 9.30
C GLN A 27 -13.39 15.29 8.12
N GLY A 28 -13.03 14.61 7.01
CA GLY A 28 -13.91 14.40 5.88
C GLY A 28 -15.13 13.53 6.21
N LEU A 29 -15.00 12.56 7.10
CA LEU A 29 -16.10 11.69 7.54
C LEU A 29 -17.12 12.48 8.38
N ILE A 30 -16.66 13.34 9.28
CA ILE A 30 -17.49 14.20 10.13
C ILE A 30 -18.19 15.30 9.31
N GLY A 31 -17.51 15.79 8.26
CA GLY A 31 -18.02 16.83 7.38
C GLY A 31 -19.21 16.38 6.51
N GLY A 32 -19.90 17.32 5.87
CA GLY A 32 -21.05 17.04 4.99
C GLY A 32 -20.72 16.10 3.82
N VAL A 33 -21.75 15.49 3.25
CA VAL A 33 -21.66 14.46 2.18
C VAL A 33 -20.88 14.93 0.96
N GLY A 34 -20.88 16.22 0.63
CA GLY A 34 -20.18 16.79 -0.54
C GLY A 34 -18.68 17.05 -0.34
N GLY A 35 -18.08 16.68 0.80
CA GLY A 35 -16.68 16.94 1.09
C GLY A 35 -15.70 16.14 0.20
N PRO A 36 -14.65 16.79 -0.37
CA PRO A 36 -13.70 16.13 -1.26
C PRO A 36 -12.83 15.07 -0.54
N ARG A 37 -12.73 15.15 0.78
CA ARG A 37 -11.88 14.28 1.61
C ARG A 37 -12.45 12.86 1.84
N ARG A 38 -13.64 12.56 1.29
CA ARG A 38 -14.29 11.24 1.37
C ARG A 38 -13.92 10.31 0.22
N THR A 39 -13.10 10.75 -0.73
CA THR A 39 -12.60 9.90 -1.81
C THR A 39 -11.11 10.09 -1.94
N LEU A 40 -10.37 9.05 -1.62
CA LEU A 40 -8.91 9.05 -1.63
C LEU A 40 -8.36 8.03 -2.63
N LEU A 41 -7.32 8.41 -3.35
CA LEU A 41 -6.47 7.51 -4.11
C LEU A 41 -5.03 7.62 -3.57
N ILE A 42 -4.55 6.55 -2.99
CA ILE A 42 -3.22 6.45 -2.38
C ILE A 42 -2.30 5.74 -3.36
N SER A 43 -1.24 6.41 -3.78
CA SER A 43 -0.25 5.84 -4.68
C SER A 43 1.13 5.77 -4.04
N GLY A 44 1.96 4.86 -4.53
CA GLY A 44 3.34 4.74 -4.11
C GLY A 44 3.92 3.38 -4.45
N PRO A 45 5.24 3.22 -4.41
CA PRO A 45 5.91 1.97 -4.75
C PRO A 45 5.55 0.83 -3.77
N ARG A 46 5.94 -0.38 -4.12
CA ARG A 46 5.80 -1.55 -3.23
C ARG A 46 6.55 -1.30 -1.92
N GLY A 47 6.04 -1.77 -0.79
CA GLY A 47 6.69 -1.62 0.51
C GLY A 47 6.66 -0.22 1.15
N ILE A 48 6.06 0.80 0.49
CA ILE A 48 5.97 2.18 1.01
C ILE A 48 4.89 2.37 2.08
N GLY A 49 4.09 1.34 2.36
CA GLY A 49 3.05 1.37 3.39
C GLY A 49 1.64 1.73 2.90
N LYS A 50 1.29 1.48 1.64
CA LYS A 50 -0.06 1.71 1.10
C LYS A 50 -1.15 0.98 1.89
N THR A 51 -1.02 -0.33 2.04
CA THR A 51 -1.94 -1.19 2.80
C THR A 51 -2.07 -0.73 4.25
N ILE A 52 -0.95 -0.37 4.88
CA ILE A 52 -0.93 0.13 6.26
C ILE A 52 -1.68 1.46 6.35
N THR A 53 -1.48 2.36 5.39
CA THR A 53 -2.25 3.62 5.36
C THR A 53 -3.75 3.37 5.21
N LEU A 54 -4.17 2.42 4.36
CA LEU A 54 -5.58 2.02 4.28
C LEU A 54 -6.10 1.48 5.61
N ASN A 55 -5.34 0.63 6.30
CA ASN A 55 -5.70 0.12 7.61
C ASN A 55 -5.91 1.24 8.64
N GLU A 56 -5.03 2.25 8.67
CA GLU A 56 -5.18 3.41 9.55
C GLU A 56 -6.45 4.23 9.23
N LEU A 57 -6.79 4.38 7.95
CA LEU A 57 -8.04 5.05 7.55
C LEU A 57 -9.26 4.25 7.98
N GLU A 58 -9.22 2.93 7.87
CA GLU A 58 -10.28 2.02 8.31
C GLU A 58 -10.48 2.08 9.83
N ASP A 59 -9.39 2.06 10.59
CA ASP A 59 -9.44 2.16 12.05
C ASP A 59 -9.98 3.54 12.49
N ALA A 60 -9.57 4.60 11.80
CA ALA A 60 -10.10 5.94 12.07
C ALA A 60 -11.60 6.04 11.76
N ALA A 61 -12.06 5.44 10.66
CA ALA A 61 -13.48 5.38 10.33
C ALA A 61 -14.28 4.56 11.35
N ALA A 62 -13.76 3.39 11.73
CA ALA A 62 -14.38 2.54 12.73
C ALA A 62 -14.51 3.24 14.11
N ARG A 63 -13.49 3.97 14.54
CA ARG A 63 -13.55 4.80 15.78
C ARG A 63 -14.63 5.87 15.72
N GLN A 64 -14.99 6.35 14.53
CA GLN A 64 -16.08 7.32 14.33
C GLN A 64 -17.44 6.68 14.10
N GLY A 65 -17.54 5.36 14.25
CA GLY A 65 -18.79 4.64 14.09
C GLY A 65 -19.18 4.36 12.63
N TRP A 66 -18.25 4.41 11.69
CA TRP A 66 -18.52 4.05 10.30
C TRP A 66 -18.30 2.57 10.04
N PHE A 67 -19.12 1.97 9.18
CA PHE A 67 -18.89 0.62 8.67
C PHE A 67 -17.78 0.64 7.62
N VAL A 68 -16.84 -0.30 7.77
CA VAL A 68 -15.74 -0.48 6.83
C VAL A 68 -15.98 -1.75 6.01
N LEU A 69 -16.14 -1.58 4.70
CA LEU A 69 -16.29 -2.66 3.74
C LEU A 69 -14.99 -2.79 2.94
N ARG A 70 -14.26 -3.87 3.14
CA ARG A 70 -13.07 -4.19 2.34
C ARG A 70 -13.49 -4.85 1.05
N ALA A 71 -13.22 -4.19 -0.07
CA ALA A 71 -13.41 -4.74 -1.40
C ALA A 71 -12.14 -5.45 -1.88
N GLN A 72 -12.31 -6.48 -2.68
CA GLN A 72 -11.20 -7.18 -3.34
C GLN A 72 -11.07 -6.73 -4.79
N PRO A 73 -9.86 -6.59 -5.35
CA PRO A 73 -9.68 -6.13 -6.71
C PRO A 73 -10.19 -7.15 -7.75
N HIS A 74 -10.07 -8.43 -7.45
CA HIS A 74 -10.62 -9.47 -8.29
C HIS A 74 -12.05 -9.79 -7.86
N ASN A 75 -13.00 -9.70 -8.81
CA ASN A 75 -14.42 -9.89 -8.54
C ASN A 75 -14.95 -8.91 -7.47
N LEU A 76 -14.87 -7.62 -7.80
CA LEU A 76 -15.10 -6.51 -6.86
C LEU A 76 -16.55 -6.41 -6.38
N VAL A 77 -17.52 -6.56 -7.30
CA VAL A 77 -18.94 -6.28 -7.04
C VAL A 77 -19.63 -7.44 -6.36
N GLN A 78 -19.47 -8.64 -6.89
CA GLN A 78 -20.25 -9.82 -6.46
C GLN A 78 -20.04 -10.14 -4.96
N PRO A 79 -18.81 -10.21 -4.42
CA PRO A 79 -18.61 -10.46 -3.00
C PRO A 79 -19.18 -9.35 -2.09
N LEU A 80 -19.18 -8.10 -2.56
CA LEU A 80 -19.82 -7.00 -1.82
C LEU A 80 -21.32 -7.25 -1.69
N VAL A 81 -21.99 -7.59 -2.78
CA VAL A 81 -23.45 -7.78 -2.82
C VAL A 81 -23.87 -9.05 -2.07
N ASP A 82 -23.19 -10.16 -2.30
CA ASP A 82 -23.64 -11.47 -1.81
C ASP A 82 -23.25 -11.75 -0.37
N THR A 83 -22.20 -11.09 0.13
CA THR A 83 -21.61 -11.47 1.41
C THR A 83 -21.37 -10.27 2.33
N VAL A 84 -20.62 -9.27 1.88
CA VAL A 84 -20.11 -8.21 2.77
C VAL A 84 -21.25 -7.30 3.24
N ILE A 85 -22.11 -6.85 2.33
CA ILE A 85 -23.24 -5.96 2.65
C ILE A 85 -24.31 -6.68 3.46
N PRO A 86 -24.77 -7.89 3.11
CA PRO A 86 -25.72 -8.65 3.94
C PRO A 86 -25.22 -8.91 5.36
N HIS A 87 -23.91 -9.21 5.50
CA HIS A 87 -23.33 -9.39 6.84
C HIS A 87 -23.34 -8.07 7.63
N ALA A 88 -23.03 -6.95 7.00
CA ALA A 88 -23.11 -5.63 7.63
C ALA A 88 -24.55 -5.30 8.06
N GLN A 89 -25.54 -5.57 7.23
CA GLN A 89 -26.95 -5.39 7.56
C GLN A 89 -27.38 -6.24 8.76
N SER A 90 -27.00 -7.51 8.77
CA SER A 90 -27.28 -8.39 9.93
C SER A 90 -26.69 -7.86 11.23
N MET A 91 -25.51 -7.25 11.20
CA MET A 91 -24.90 -6.62 12.39
C MET A 91 -25.68 -5.39 12.84
N VAL A 92 -26.17 -4.57 11.92
CA VAL A 92 -27.04 -3.41 12.23
C VAL A 92 -28.34 -3.86 12.86
N ASP A 93 -29.01 -4.87 12.29
CA ASP A 93 -30.28 -5.40 12.77
C ASP A 93 -30.17 -6.01 14.18
N GLN A 94 -29.01 -6.59 14.50
CA GLN A 94 -28.71 -7.15 15.84
C GLN A 94 -28.36 -6.09 16.87
N GLY A 95 -28.36 -4.80 16.53
CA GLY A 95 -28.01 -3.72 17.44
C GLY A 95 -26.55 -3.76 17.87
N THR A 96 -25.68 -4.37 17.09
CA THR A 96 -24.25 -4.49 17.37
C THR A 96 -23.61 -3.11 17.34
N THR A 97 -23.26 -2.56 18.47
CA THR A 97 -22.60 -1.25 18.61
C THR A 97 -21.08 -1.32 18.45
N GLY A 98 -20.53 -2.52 18.30
CA GLY A 98 -19.10 -2.74 18.08
C GLY A 98 -18.75 -2.68 16.59
N TRP A 99 -18.14 -1.60 16.18
CA TRP A 99 -17.67 -1.40 14.81
C TRP A 99 -16.58 -2.40 14.44
N ARG A 100 -16.79 -3.17 13.39
CA ARG A 100 -15.84 -4.19 12.91
C ARG A 100 -15.56 -4.01 11.42
N ARG A 101 -14.35 -4.35 11.03
CA ARG A 101 -14.00 -4.48 9.61
C ARG A 101 -14.71 -5.69 9.04
N ILE A 102 -15.42 -5.50 7.93
CA ILE A 102 -16.12 -6.56 7.22
C ILE A 102 -15.37 -6.83 5.91
N SER A 103 -14.86 -8.03 5.76
CA SER A 103 -14.18 -8.46 4.54
C SER A 103 -14.75 -9.78 4.05
N SER A 104 -14.70 -10.03 2.76
CA SER A 104 -15.12 -11.29 2.14
C SER A 104 -14.34 -12.52 2.66
N ILE A 105 -13.17 -12.31 3.27
CA ILE A 105 -12.33 -13.39 3.81
C ILE A 105 -12.85 -13.88 5.16
N SER A 106 -13.66 -13.10 5.88
CA SER A 106 -14.23 -13.50 7.19
C SER A 106 -15.26 -14.63 7.09
N VAL A 107 -15.62 -15.06 5.90
CA VAL A 107 -16.66 -16.08 5.65
C VAL A 107 -16.16 -17.52 5.91
N ALA A 108 -14.85 -17.75 5.97
CA ALA A 108 -14.31 -19.09 6.23
C ALA A 108 -14.59 -19.66 7.63
N GLY A 109 -15.21 -18.87 8.53
CA GLY A 109 -15.57 -19.27 9.90
C GLY A 109 -17.06 -19.37 10.19
N ILE A 110 -17.94 -19.07 9.23
CA ILE A 110 -19.39 -19.20 9.44
C ILE A 110 -19.79 -20.61 9.03
N GLY A 111 -19.86 -21.48 10.03
CA GLY A 111 -20.48 -22.80 9.89
C GLY A 111 -21.87 -22.66 9.30
N ALA A 112 -22.23 -23.61 8.41
CA ALA A 112 -23.46 -23.71 7.68
C ALA A 112 -24.69 -23.17 8.47
N ILE A 113 -25.18 -22.00 8.10
CA ILE A 113 -26.53 -21.60 8.46
C ILE A 113 -27.44 -22.44 7.57
N SER A 114 -28.22 -23.31 8.20
CA SER A 114 -29.23 -24.13 7.57
C SER A 114 -30.13 -23.26 6.70
N THR A 115 -30.09 -23.49 5.39
CA THR A 115 -31.04 -22.91 4.45
C THR A 115 -32.43 -23.50 4.70
N GLU A 116 -33.27 -22.80 5.41
CA GLU A 116 -34.71 -22.98 5.20
C GLU A 116 -35.02 -22.45 3.80
N LYS A 117 -35.65 -23.30 3.02
CA LYS A 117 -36.12 -23.01 1.65
C LYS A 117 -37.05 -21.80 1.69
N VAL A 118 -36.65 -20.71 1.12
CA VAL A 118 -37.54 -19.65 0.68
C VAL A 118 -37.69 -19.80 -0.82
N ASP A 119 -38.84 -20.34 -1.22
CA ASP A 119 -39.29 -20.38 -2.62
C ASP A 119 -39.68 -18.97 -3.07
N ALA A 120 -38.76 -18.27 -3.65
CA ALA A 120 -38.92 -17.26 -4.70
C ALA A 120 -37.50 -16.78 -5.05
N VAL A 121 -37.03 -17.08 -6.25
CA VAL A 121 -35.80 -16.52 -6.81
C VAL A 121 -36.07 -15.04 -7.04
N GLN A 122 -35.84 -14.23 -6.00
CA GLN A 122 -35.68 -12.80 -6.18
C GLN A 122 -34.30 -12.57 -6.85
N PRO A 123 -34.25 -11.80 -7.94
CA PRO A 123 -32.97 -11.44 -8.53
C PRO A 123 -32.09 -10.79 -7.46
N ALA A 124 -30.82 -11.18 -7.42
CA ALA A 124 -29.86 -10.59 -6.49
C ALA A 124 -29.92 -9.04 -6.60
N PRO A 125 -29.94 -8.31 -5.47
CA PRO A 125 -30.01 -6.86 -5.50
C PRO A 125 -28.79 -6.30 -6.25
N SER A 126 -28.96 -5.20 -6.96
CA SER A 126 -27.83 -4.49 -7.53
C SER A 126 -26.95 -3.89 -6.42
N LEU A 127 -25.68 -3.63 -6.73
CA LEU A 127 -24.74 -3.03 -5.76
C LEU A 127 -25.31 -1.74 -5.14
N ILE A 128 -25.90 -0.87 -5.94
CA ILE A 128 -26.50 0.38 -5.46
C ILE A 128 -27.67 0.13 -4.50
N THR A 129 -28.52 -0.85 -4.81
CA THR A 129 -29.66 -1.20 -3.95
C THR A 129 -29.18 -1.74 -2.61
N ALA A 130 -28.21 -2.63 -2.62
CA ALA A 130 -27.64 -3.22 -1.40
C ALA A 130 -26.96 -2.15 -0.51
N LEU A 131 -26.12 -1.29 -1.12
CA LEU A 131 -25.47 -0.19 -0.39
C LEU A 131 -26.46 0.85 0.14
N ASN A 132 -27.51 1.19 -0.63
CA ASN A 132 -28.53 2.13 -0.19
C ASN A 132 -29.31 1.58 1.00
N SER A 133 -29.67 0.31 0.99
CA SER A 133 -30.34 -0.36 2.10
C SER A 133 -29.48 -0.34 3.36
N LEU A 134 -28.18 -0.65 3.24
CA LEU A 134 -27.25 -0.57 4.35
C LEU A 134 -27.13 0.88 4.88
N CYS A 135 -26.91 1.86 4.01
CA CYS A 135 -26.80 3.26 4.41
C CYS A 135 -28.09 3.80 5.06
N ALA A 136 -29.26 3.30 4.62
CA ALA A 136 -30.54 3.70 5.19
C ALA A 136 -30.78 3.14 6.61
N ALA A 137 -30.18 2.00 6.93
CA ALA A 137 -30.27 1.37 8.24
C ALA A 137 -29.32 1.98 9.29
N LEU A 138 -28.33 2.79 8.84
CA LEU A 138 -27.36 3.44 9.72
C LEU A 138 -27.91 4.74 10.30
N SER A 139 -27.35 5.15 11.47
CA SER A 139 -27.66 6.46 12.06
C SER A 139 -27.16 7.61 11.20
N GLU A 140 -27.75 8.80 11.35
CA GLU A 140 -27.36 10.02 10.60
C GLU A 140 -25.89 10.43 10.80
N GLN A 141 -25.25 10.00 11.88
CA GLN A 141 -23.84 10.31 12.18
C GLN A 141 -22.87 9.22 11.68
N SER A 142 -23.40 8.12 11.18
CA SER A 142 -22.63 6.98 10.67
C SER A 142 -22.67 6.91 9.14
N GLY A 143 -21.84 6.08 8.58
CA GLY A 143 -21.78 5.85 7.14
C GLY A 143 -21.02 4.59 6.77
N VAL A 144 -20.76 4.46 5.49
CA VAL A 144 -20.03 3.34 4.91
C VAL A 144 -18.72 3.83 4.29
N VAL A 145 -17.61 3.23 4.67
CA VAL A 145 -16.31 3.38 3.99
C VAL A 145 -16.04 2.11 3.21
N ILE A 146 -15.80 2.25 1.92
CA ILE A 146 -15.34 1.15 1.07
C ILE A 146 -13.84 1.34 0.83
N THR A 147 -13.04 0.33 1.15
CA THR A 147 -11.60 0.33 0.90
C THR A 147 -11.24 -0.71 -0.16
N LEU A 148 -10.26 -0.37 -1.01
CA LEU A 148 -9.77 -1.24 -2.08
C LEU A 148 -8.25 -1.12 -2.18
N ASP A 149 -7.55 -2.18 -1.87
CA ASP A 149 -6.11 -2.27 -2.12
C ASP A 149 -5.83 -2.82 -3.52
N GLU A 150 -4.63 -2.56 -4.05
CA GLU A 150 -4.19 -2.97 -5.39
C GLU A 150 -5.22 -2.62 -6.50
N VAL A 151 -5.76 -1.41 -6.44
CA VAL A 151 -6.85 -0.93 -7.32
C VAL A 151 -6.58 -1.11 -8.81
N GLN A 152 -5.31 -1.15 -9.24
CA GLN A 152 -4.94 -1.41 -10.62
C GLN A 152 -5.24 -2.84 -11.10
N SER A 153 -5.43 -3.77 -10.18
CA SER A 153 -5.80 -5.16 -10.49
C SER A 153 -7.31 -5.35 -10.63
N ALA A 154 -8.10 -4.31 -10.34
CA ALA A 154 -9.56 -4.38 -10.42
C ALA A 154 -10.06 -4.27 -11.87
N ASN A 155 -11.17 -4.96 -12.15
CA ASN A 155 -11.84 -4.85 -13.44
C ASN A 155 -12.40 -3.42 -13.64
N PRO A 156 -12.04 -2.70 -14.70
CA PRO A 156 -12.50 -1.34 -14.94
C PRO A 156 -14.05 -1.19 -15.00
N ASN A 157 -14.77 -2.22 -15.45
CA ASN A 157 -16.24 -2.19 -15.51
C ASN A 157 -16.86 -2.29 -14.10
N GLU A 158 -16.30 -3.14 -13.23
CA GLU A 158 -16.75 -3.25 -11.83
C GLU A 158 -16.41 -1.98 -11.03
N LEU A 159 -15.25 -1.37 -11.30
CA LEU A 159 -14.90 -0.06 -10.74
C LEU A 159 -15.84 1.04 -11.22
N TRP A 160 -16.28 0.98 -12.48
CA TRP A 160 -17.30 1.91 -12.99
C TRP A 160 -18.62 1.72 -12.25
N GLU A 161 -19.07 0.47 -12.06
CA GLU A 161 -20.29 0.16 -11.32
C GLU A 161 -20.24 0.67 -9.87
N LEU A 162 -19.14 0.38 -9.16
CA LEU A 162 -18.91 0.91 -7.82
C LEU A 162 -18.90 2.43 -7.81
N SER A 163 -18.24 3.04 -8.79
CA SER A 163 -18.17 4.50 -8.93
C SER A 163 -19.54 5.13 -9.14
N ALA A 164 -20.36 4.53 -9.99
CA ALA A 164 -21.74 4.98 -10.25
C ALA A 164 -22.59 4.86 -8.98
N ALA A 165 -22.53 3.73 -8.29
CA ALA A 165 -23.23 3.52 -7.03
C ALA A 165 -22.84 4.57 -5.97
N ILE A 166 -21.53 4.85 -5.79
CA ILE A 166 -21.08 5.88 -4.86
C ILE A 166 -21.59 7.28 -5.23
N GLN A 167 -21.61 7.63 -6.53
CA GLN A 167 -22.10 8.94 -6.98
C GLN A 167 -23.61 9.09 -6.71
N ASP A 168 -24.40 8.07 -7.01
CA ASP A 168 -25.85 8.10 -6.78
C ASP A 168 -26.19 8.18 -5.30
N LEU A 169 -25.50 7.38 -4.46
CA LEU A 169 -25.67 7.45 -3.01
C LEU A 169 -25.33 8.83 -2.44
N ARG A 170 -24.30 9.48 -2.96
CA ARG A 170 -23.96 10.87 -2.56
C ARG A 170 -25.01 11.88 -2.99
N ARG A 171 -25.61 11.70 -4.18
CA ARG A 171 -26.70 12.53 -4.65
C ARG A 171 -27.93 12.40 -3.73
N ASP A 172 -28.14 11.21 -3.19
CA ASP A 172 -29.21 10.90 -2.21
C ASP A 172 -28.80 11.24 -0.76
N ASN A 173 -27.75 12.04 -0.58
CA ASN A 173 -27.22 12.47 0.73
C ASN A 173 -26.82 11.32 1.67
N ARG A 174 -26.48 10.14 1.14
CA ARG A 174 -25.96 9.04 1.93
C ARG A 174 -24.51 9.24 2.35
N HIS A 175 -24.18 8.87 3.57
CA HIS A 175 -22.83 8.95 4.11
C HIS A 175 -21.99 7.78 3.59
N ILE A 176 -21.30 8.01 2.47
CA ILE A 176 -20.40 7.04 1.85
C ILE A 176 -19.03 7.67 1.56
N ALA A 177 -17.96 6.93 1.84
CA ALA A 177 -16.58 7.27 1.54
C ALA A 177 -15.88 6.12 0.80
N PHE A 178 -14.83 6.45 0.05
CA PHE A 178 -14.05 5.49 -0.70
C PHE A 178 -12.57 5.80 -0.58
N ALA A 179 -11.77 4.81 -0.23
CA ALA A 179 -10.31 4.93 -0.23
C ALA A 179 -9.70 3.75 -0.98
N ALA A 180 -8.89 4.03 -1.98
CA ALA A 180 -8.21 2.99 -2.72
C ALA A 180 -6.70 3.24 -2.75
N ALA A 181 -5.94 2.14 -2.76
CA ALA A 181 -4.50 2.18 -2.88
C ALA A 181 -4.02 1.36 -4.08
N GLY A 182 -2.92 1.78 -4.68
CA GLY A 182 -2.33 1.07 -5.81
C GLY A 182 -1.00 1.65 -6.27
N LEU A 183 -0.46 1.05 -7.30
CA LEU A 183 0.75 1.53 -7.94
C LEU A 183 0.45 2.79 -8.77
N PRO A 184 1.36 3.81 -8.80
CA PRO A 184 1.12 5.07 -9.48
C PRO A 184 0.68 4.93 -10.93
N ASP A 185 1.35 4.08 -11.72
CA ASP A 185 0.98 3.87 -13.13
C ASP A 185 -0.34 3.13 -13.30
N GLY A 186 -0.61 2.18 -12.43
CA GLY A 186 -1.89 1.51 -12.40
C GLY A 186 -3.03 2.50 -12.15
N ILE A 187 -2.87 3.37 -11.18
CA ILE A 187 -3.82 4.46 -10.91
C ILE A 187 -3.89 5.43 -12.10
N ALA A 188 -2.75 5.84 -12.67
CA ALA A 188 -2.73 6.73 -13.83
C ALA A 188 -3.45 6.12 -15.05
N SER A 189 -3.29 4.83 -15.29
CA SER A 189 -3.98 4.09 -16.34
C SER A 189 -5.48 4.00 -16.07
N LEU A 190 -5.84 3.70 -14.84
CA LEU A 190 -7.22 3.66 -14.39
C LEU A 190 -7.93 5.00 -14.61
N LEU A 191 -7.28 6.11 -14.26
CA LEU A 191 -7.83 7.45 -14.41
C LEU A 191 -8.02 7.88 -15.88
N LYS A 192 -7.35 7.23 -16.83
CA LYS A 192 -7.57 7.46 -18.27
C LYS A 192 -8.79 6.72 -18.80
N HIS A 193 -9.26 5.70 -18.10
CA HIS A 193 -10.41 4.89 -18.54
C HIS A 193 -11.71 5.72 -18.48
N PRO A 194 -12.57 5.70 -19.52
CA PRO A 194 -13.80 6.49 -19.57
C PRO A 194 -14.76 6.25 -18.41
N GLY A 195 -14.85 5.00 -17.93
CA GLY A 195 -15.75 4.60 -16.85
C GLY A 195 -15.33 5.04 -15.46
N THR A 196 -14.10 5.54 -15.26
CA THR A 196 -13.57 5.90 -13.93
C THR A 196 -13.38 7.40 -13.74
N THR A 197 -14.08 8.21 -14.52
CA THR A 197 -13.96 9.70 -14.50
C THR A 197 -14.20 10.32 -13.12
N PHE A 198 -15.01 9.69 -12.28
CA PHE A 198 -15.27 10.13 -10.92
C PHE A 198 -14.01 10.08 -10.05
N LEU A 199 -13.14 9.08 -10.23
CA LEU A 199 -11.88 8.95 -9.49
C LEU A 199 -10.89 10.10 -9.78
N ARG A 200 -11.06 10.82 -10.89
CA ARG A 200 -10.27 12.03 -11.19
C ARG A 200 -10.53 13.17 -10.20
N ARG A 201 -11.67 13.13 -9.48
CA ARG A 201 -12.04 14.09 -8.43
C ARG A 201 -11.64 13.62 -7.03
N ALA A 202 -11.08 12.43 -6.90
CA ALA A 202 -10.55 11.94 -5.65
C ALA A 202 -9.33 12.78 -5.21
N GLN A 203 -9.11 12.87 -3.92
CA GLN A 203 -7.85 13.41 -3.42
C GLN A 203 -6.74 12.38 -3.68
N HIS A 204 -5.73 12.78 -4.45
CA HIS A 204 -4.56 11.95 -4.74
C HIS A 204 -3.50 12.18 -3.69
N ILE A 205 -3.01 11.10 -3.10
CA ILE A 205 -1.94 11.09 -2.11
C ILE A 205 -0.84 10.18 -2.63
N CYS A 206 0.32 10.76 -2.89
CA CYS A 206 1.52 10.00 -3.22
C CYS A 206 2.33 9.79 -1.95
N LEU A 207 2.47 8.53 -1.52
CA LEU A 207 3.29 8.19 -0.37
C LEU A 207 4.77 8.30 -0.73
N VAL A 208 5.50 8.94 0.17
CA VAL A 208 6.95 9.11 0.07
C VAL A 208 7.64 8.38 1.22
N PRO A 209 8.95 8.08 1.11
CA PRO A 209 9.72 7.55 2.22
C PRO A 209 9.61 8.44 3.47
N MET A 210 9.79 7.85 4.63
CA MET A 210 9.81 8.55 5.91
C MET A 210 11.01 9.49 5.98
N THR A 211 10.83 10.62 6.65
CA THR A 211 11.95 11.51 6.97
C THR A 211 12.92 10.85 7.95
N PRO A 212 14.16 11.32 8.05
CA PRO A 212 15.10 10.84 9.06
C PRO A 212 14.54 10.89 10.49
N ALA A 213 13.83 11.95 10.85
CA ALA A 213 13.23 12.11 12.17
C ALA A 213 12.11 11.09 12.42
N GLU A 214 11.22 10.87 11.45
CA GLU A 214 10.18 9.85 11.53
C GLU A 214 10.77 8.44 11.61
N THR A 215 11.84 8.17 10.85
CA THR A 215 12.55 6.88 10.87
C THR A 215 13.14 6.60 12.27
N ILE A 216 13.83 7.59 12.86
CA ILE A 216 14.39 7.48 14.21
C ILE A 216 13.26 7.20 15.22
N GLU A 217 12.16 7.94 15.13
CA GLU A 217 11.06 7.79 16.07
C GLU A 217 10.39 6.42 15.95
N ILE A 218 10.16 5.93 14.72
CA ILE A 218 9.62 4.57 14.49
C ILE A 218 10.54 3.51 15.10
N LEU A 219 11.85 3.57 14.82
CA LEU A 219 12.82 2.60 15.34
C LEU A 219 12.86 2.62 16.87
N ARG A 220 12.95 3.82 17.47
CA ARG A 220 13.02 4.00 18.92
C ARG A 220 11.76 3.51 19.61
N SER A 221 10.61 4.01 19.20
CA SER A 221 9.31 3.68 19.82
C SER A 221 8.97 2.20 19.66
N THR A 222 9.21 1.62 18.48
CA THR A 222 8.97 0.19 18.25
C THR A 222 9.89 -0.69 19.08
N ALA A 223 11.18 -0.36 19.20
CA ALA A 223 12.13 -1.14 19.99
C ALA A 223 11.81 -1.08 21.49
N GLN A 224 11.34 0.07 22.00
CA GLN A 224 10.90 0.25 23.39
C GLN A 224 9.77 -0.70 23.80
N GLU A 225 8.83 -1.00 22.90
CA GLU A 225 7.79 -2.01 23.11
C GLU A 225 8.38 -3.42 23.36
N GLY A 226 9.59 -3.67 22.86
CA GLY A 226 10.35 -4.90 23.09
C GLY A 226 11.35 -4.81 24.26
N ALA A 227 11.34 -3.75 25.05
CA ALA A 227 12.31 -3.44 26.10
C ALA A 227 13.78 -3.37 25.56
N ILE A 228 13.92 -2.86 24.34
CA ILE A 228 15.20 -2.68 23.65
C ILE A 228 15.39 -1.19 23.34
N SER A 229 16.60 -0.71 23.37
CA SER A 229 16.97 0.65 23.01
C SER A 229 18.03 0.67 21.92
N PHE A 230 18.13 1.80 21.24
CA PHE A 230 19.20 2.09 20.29
C PHE A 230 20.14 3.14 20.89
N ASP A 231 21.43 3.05 20.61
CA ASP A 231 22.31 4.20 20.74
C ASP A 231 22.11 5.18 19.57
N ASP A 232 22.58 6.41 19.72
CA ASP A 232 22.38 7.45 18.70
C ASP A 232 23.14 7.17 17.40
N ASN A 233 24.28 6.49 17.45
CA ASN A 233 25.06 6.11 16.26
C ASN A 233 24.32 5.00 15.49
N ALA A 234 23.80 3.99 16.19
CA ALA A 234 22.99 2.94 15.57
C ALA A 234 21.74 3.51 14.89
N LEU A 235 21.08 4.50 15.48
CA LEU A 235 19.93 5.18 14.84
C LEU A 235 20.35 5.89 13.56
N ASN A 236 21.50 6.60 13.57
CA ASN A 236 22.00 7.28 12.37
C ASN A 236 22.35 6.28 11.25
N ASP A 237 23.01 5.17 11.60
CA ASP A 237 23.35 4.12 10.65
C ASP A 237 22.09 3.43 10.09
N ALA A 238 21.11 3.17 10.96
CA ALA A 238 19.82 2.61 10.56
C ALA A 238 19.04 3.55 9.62
N VAL A 239 19.07 4.85 9.86
CA VAL A 239 18.48 5.86 8.94
C VAL A 239 19.19 5.84 7.60
N ALA A 240 20.51 5.79 7.58
CA ALA A 240 21.32 5.76 6.35
C ALA A 240 21.04 4.47 5.54
N LEU A 241 20.93 3.33 6.21
CA LEU A 241 20.64 2.04 5.57
C LEU A 241 19.19 1.97 5.06
N THR A 242 18.22 2.36 5.87
CA THR A 242 16.80 2.22 5.52
C THR A 242 16.32 3.27 4.52
N ARG A 243 16.99 4.42 4.44
CA ARG A 243 16.60 5.57 3.58
C ARG A 243 15.12 5.95 3.74
N GLY A 244 14.58 5.74 4.94
CA GLY A 244 13.16 6.00 5.24
C GLY A 244 12.16 5.05 4.58
N TYR A 245 12.59 3.92 4.03
CA TYR A 245 11.72 2.95 3.38
C TYR A 245 11.02 2.07 4.42
N PRO A 246 9.68 2.16 4.59
CA PRO A 246 9.00 1.55 5.75
C PRO A 246 9.21 0.05 5.89
N PHE A 247 9.17 -0.70 4.79
CA PHE A 247 9.44 -2.14 4.84
C PHE A 247 10.85 -2.43 5.36
N LEU A 248 11.84 -1.68 4.88
CA LEU A 248 13.24 -1.87 5.30
C LEU A 248 13.47 -1.44 6.75
N ILE A 249 12.73 -0.44 7.26
CA ILE A 249 12.76 -0.07 8.68
C ILE A 249 12.29 -1.24 9.54
N GLN A 250 11.18 -1.89 9.19
CA GLN A 250 10.67 -3.05 9.92
C GLN A 250 11.62 -4.25 9.80
N LEU A 251 12.16 -4.50 8.61
CA LEU A 251 13.06 -5.62 8.35
C LEU A 251 14.38 -5.47 9.14
N LEU A 252 14.99 -4.29 9.09
CA LEU A 252 16.22 -3.99 9.84
C LEU A 252 15.97 -4.13 11.35
N GLY A 253 14.91 -3.48 11.86
CA GLY A 253 14.57 -3.56 13.28
C GLY A 253 14.33 -4.98 13.75
N PHE A 254 13.69 -5.82 12.94
CA PHE A 254 13.47 -7.23 13.23
C PHE A 254 14.79 -7.98 13.42
N HIS A 255 15.73 -7.88 12.48
CA HIS A 255 17.03 -8.55 12.56
C HIS A 255 17.87 -8.05 13.73
N LEU A 256 17.88 -6.74 13.98
CA LEU A 256 18.61 -6.14 15.08
C LEU A 256 18.12 -6.65 16.44
N VAL A 257 16.79 -6.69 16.64
CA VAL A 257 16.20 -7.22 17.88
C VAL A 257 16.52 -8.69 18.08
N GLU A 258 16.46 -9.52 17.03
CA GLU A 258 16.84 -10.94 17.13
C GLU A 258 18.30 -11.10 17.51
N GLN A 259 19.20 -10.33 16.89
CA GLN A 259 20.63 -10.40 17.15
C GLN A 259 20.98 -10.03 18.60
N VAL A 260 20.53 -8.87 19.10
CA VAL A 260 20.87 -8.43 20.44
C VAL A 260 20.29 -9.33 21.51
N ARG A 261 19.10 -9.90 21.28
CA ARG A 261 18.50 -10.90 22.18
C ARG A 261 19.28 -12.21 22.20
N ALA A 262 19.75 -12.68 21.05
CA ALA A 262 20.60 -13.89 20.99
C ALA A 262 21.90 -13.70 21.77
N GLN A 263 22.36 -12.46 21.88
CA GLN A 263 23.56 -12.08 22.66
C GLN A 263 23.24 -11.71 24.12
N ASN A 264 21.98 -11.85 24.57
CA ASN A 264 21.51 -11.41 25.89
C ASN A 264 21.78 -9.92 26.17
N ARG A 265 21.70 -9.06 25.14
CA ARG A 265 21.80 -7.61 25.23
C ARG A 265 20.42 -6.98 25.00
N ASN A 266 20.28 -5.73 25.42
CA ASN A 266 19.08 -4.92 25.23
C ASN A 266 19.35 -3.54 24.62
N VAL A 267 20.60 -3.28 24.21
CA VAL A 267 21.00 -2.06 23.51
C VAL A 267 21.54 -2.45 22.14
N ILE A 268 21.03 -1.80 21.12
CA ILE A 268 21.49 -1.90 19.73
C ILE A 268 22.54 -0.82 19.51
N GLU A 269 23.72 -1.21 19.06
CA GLU A 269 24.87 -0.36 18.80
C GLU A 269 25.20 -0.30 17.31
N SER A 270 26.00 0.67 16.86
CA SER A 270 26.36 0.86 15.44
C SER A 270 26.92 -0.41 14.79
N HIS A 271 27.76 -1.18 15.49
CA HIS A 271 28.31 -2.43 14.95
C HIS A 271 27.24 -3.50 14.67
N ASP A 272 26.12 -3.50 15.39
CA ASP A 272 25.01 -4.42 15.15
C ASP A 272 24.37 -4.14 13.79
N VAL A 273 24.16 -2.85 13.46
CA VAL A 273 23.62 -2.43 12.17
C VAL A 273 24.48 -2.92 11.02
N VAL A 274 25.80 -2.73 11.14
CA VAL A 274 26.77 -3.20 10.14
C VAL A 274 26.69 -4.73 9.98
N SER A 275 26.63 -5.46 11.10
CA SER A 275 26.69 -6.92 11.07
C SER A 275 25.46 -7.60 10.46
N VAL A 276 24.26 -6.94 10.50
CA VAL A 276 23.05 -7.48 9.90
C VAL A 276 22.77 -6.94 8.49
N SER A 277 23.52 -5.92 8.04
CA SER A 277 23.21 -5.20 6.79
C SER A 277 23.09 -6.11 5.58
N ASP A 278 24.05 -7.02 5.38
CA ASP A 278 24.05 -7.91 4.20
C ASP A 278 22.82 -8.83 4.21
N ALA A 279 22.51 -9.47 5.34
CA ALA A 279 21.35 -10.34 5.47
C ALA A 279 20.03 -9.58 5.26
N VAL A 280 19.96 -8.33 5.73
CA VAL A 280 18.80 -7.45 5.52
C VAL A 280 18.65 -7.08 4.05
N LEU A 281 19.74 -6.74 3.36
CA LEU A 281 19.73 -6.39 1.94
C LEU A 281 19.42 -7.61 1.04
N ASP A 282 19.92 -8.78 1.40
CA ASP A 282 19.59 -10.04 0.70
C ASP A 282 18.10 -10.36 0.83
N THR A 283 17.55 -10.23 2.04
CA THR A 283 16.11 -10.43 2.29
C THR A 283 15.26 -9.40 1.53
N LEU A 284 15.68 -8.14 1.50
CA LEU A 284 15.04 -7.09 0.67
C LEU A 284 15.09 -7.48 -0.81
N GLY A 285 16.21 -8.02 -1.26
CA GLY A 285 16.41 -8.54 -2.61
C GLY A 285 15.33 -9.55 -2.98
N GLN A 286 15.20 -10.60 -2.20
CA GLN A 286 14.27 -11.69 -2.44
C GLN A 286 12.80 -11.26 -2.34
N LEU A 287 12.44 -10.46 -1.32
CA LEU A 287 11.05 -10.14 -1.04
C LEU A 287 10.51 -8.95 -1.84
N VAL A 288 11.39 -8.04 -2.32
CA VAL A 288 10.94 -6.79 -2.96
C VAL A 288 11.57 -6.59 -4.33
N HIS A 289 12.90 -6.74 -4.48
CA HIS A 289 13.56 -6.46 -5.75
C HIS A 289 13.22 -7.52 -6.81
N GLU A 290 13.37 -8.81 -6.51
CA GLU A 290 13.07 -9.90 -7.44
C GLU A 290 11.62 -9.86 -7.94
N PRO A 291 10.60 -9.74 -7.07
CA PRO A 291 9.22 -9.58 -7.54
C PRO A 291 8.98 -8.32 -8.37
N ALA A 292 9.75 -7.24 -8.13
CA ALA A 292 9.65 -6.02 -8.93
C ALA A 292 10.30 -6.17 -10.31
N LEU A 293 11.33 -7.01 -10.42
CA LEU A 293 12.04 -7.30 -11.67
C LEU A 293 11.38 -8.41 -12.48
N ALA A 294 10.46 -9.19 -11.90
CA ALA A 294 9.78 -10.27 -12.59
C ALA A 294 9.05 -9.79 -13.85
N GLY A 295 9.30 -10.45 -15.00
CA GLY A 295 8.70 -10.11 -16.28
C GLY A 295 9.17 -8.77 -16.88
N VAL A 296 10.31 -8.24 -16.45
CA VAL A 296 10.95 -7.09 -17.05
C VAL A 296 11.68 -7.53 -18.34
N PRO A 297 11.42 -6.91 -19.51
CA PRO A 297 12.08 -7.28 -20.75
C PRO A 297 13.61 -7.09 -20.69
N ASN A 298 14.38 -7.94 -21.36
CA ASN A 298 15.85 -7.92 -21.36
C ASN A 298 16.45 -6.54 -21.66
N ALA A 299 15.90 -5.81 -22.63
CA ALA A 299 16.39 -4.46 -22.97
C ALA A 299 16.18 -3.45 -21.83
N GLN A 300 15.19 -3.67 -20.97
CA GLN A 300 14.97 -2.86 -19.77
C GLN A 300 15.89 -3.30 -18.63
N LEU A 301 16.16 -4.60 -18.48
CA LEU A 301 17.14 -5.13 -17.52
C LEU A 301 18.54 -4.60 -17.83
N GLU A 302 18.99 -4.67 -19.09
CA GLU A 302 20.28 -4.07 -19.54
C GLU A 302 20.37 -2.58 -19.16
N TYR A 303 19.26 -1.85 -19.30
CA TYR A 303 19.22 -0.43 -18.94
C TYR A 303 19.37 -0.24 -17.42
N LEU A 304 18.69 -1.05 -16.59
CA LEU A 304 18.79 -1.01 -15.15
C LEU A 304 20.20 -1.42 -14.65
N GLU A 305 20.80 -2.43 -15.26
CA GLU A 305 22.17 -2.85 -14.95
C GLU A 305 23.19 -1.76 -15.27
N ALA A 306 23.07 -1.13 -16.44
CA ALA A 306 23.91 0.01 -16.81
C ALA A 306 23.73 1.18 -15.83
N MET A 307 22.51 1.46 -15.44
CA MET A 307 22.20 2.49 -14.44
C MET A 307 22.79 2.13 -13.07
N ALA A 308 22.72 0.87 -12.65
CA ALA A 308 23.27 0.39 -11.39
C ALA A 308 24.79 0.55 -11.33
N GLN A 309 25.50 0.23 -12.42
CA GLN A 309 26.94 0.37 -12.52
C GLN A 309 27.43 1.83 -12.49
N LEU A 310 26.57 2.76 -12.94
CA LEU A 310 26.90 4.20 -12.97
C LEU A 310 26.45 4.92 -11.69
N GLN A 311 25.66 4.28 -10.83
CA GLN A 311 25.11 4.91 -9.65
C GLN A 311 26.15 4.97 -8.52
N GLU A 312 26.51 6.18 -8.09
CA GLU A 312 27.31 6.41 -6.90
C GLU A 312 26.43 6.60 -5.65
N GLY A 313 26.45 5.65 -4.74
CA GLY A 313 25.65 5.67 -3.52
C GLY A 313 24.14 5.69 -3.80
N SER A 314 23.49 6.82 -3.55
CA SER A 314 22.06 7.06 -3.84
C SER A 314 21.83 8.18 -4.87
N ALA A 315 22.87 8.64 -5.54
CA ALA A 315 22.78 9.73 -6.50
C ALA A 315 21.97 9.34 -7.74
N ALA A 316 21.30 10.32 -8.33
CA ALA A 316 20.61 10.11 -9.59
C ALA A 316 21.59 10.04 -10.75
N VAL A 317 21.37 9.13 -11.69
CA VAL A 317 22.23 8.87 -12.85
C VAL A 317 21.71 9.67 -14.05
N ALA A 318 22.63 10.29 -14.81
CA ALA A 318 22.27 11.02 -16.01
C ALA A 318 21.88 10.06 -17.15
N THR A 319 20.79 10.34 -17.83
CA THR A 319 20.33 9.52 -18.98
C THR A 319 21.32 9.51 -20.14
N ALA A 320 22.14 10.55 -20.27
CA ALA A 320 23.21 10.63 -21.24
C ALA A 320 24.34 9.64 -20.93
N ASP A 321 24.69 9.49 -19.65
CA ASP A 321 25.74 8.57 -19.23
C ASP A 321 25.30 7.11 -19.41
N ILE A 322 24.04 6.80 -19.11
CA ILE A 322 23.46 5.48 -19.39
C ILE A 322 23.51 5.17 -20.89
N ALA A 323 23.13 6.14 -21.73
CA ALA A 323 23.16 5.96 -23.18
C ALA A 323 24.60 5.73 -23.67
N SER A 324 25.56 6.49 -23.17
CA SER A 324 26.99 6.33 -23.48
C SER A 324 27.52 4.97 -23.04
N HIS A 325 27.19 4.52 -21.84
CA HIS A 325 27.57 3.21 -21.32
C HIS A 325 27.02 2.06 -22.19
N LEU A 326 25.77 2.15 -22.61
CA LEU A 326 25.13 1.19 -23.50
C LEU A 326 25.52 1.32 -24.97
N LYS A 327 26.35 2.31 -25.31
CA LYS A 327 26.76 2.63 -26.72
C LYS A 327 25.55 2.83 -27.66
N LYS A 328 24.47 3.43 -27.13
CA LYS A 328 23.22 3.71 -27.84
C LYS A 328 22.94 5.22 -27.86
N GLN A 329 22.18 5.68 -28.83
CA GLN A 329 21.71 7.07 -28.86
C GLN A 329 20.57 7.25 -27.83
N PRO A 330 20.47 8.40 -27.13
CA PRO A 330 19.42 8.65 -26.14
C PRO A 330 17.99 8.46 -26.67
N GLN A 331 17.77 8.74 -27.96
CA GLN A 331 16.46 8.56 -28.62
C GLN A 331 16.05 7.10 -28.70
N GLN A 332 17.00 6.18 -28.92
CA GLN A 332 16.73 4.74 -28.98
C GLN A 332 16.31 4.16 -27.64
N LEU A 333 16.70 4.80 -26.53
CA LEU A 333 16.40 4.37 -25.16
C LEU A 333 15.13 5.02 -24.60
N THR A 334 14.45 5.88 -25.36
CA THR A 334 13.27 6.61 -24.86
C THR A 334 12.14 5.68 -24.45
N MET A 335 11.80 4.69 -25.28
CA MET A 335 10.74 3.72 -24.97
C MET A 335 11.12 2.80 -23.81
N THR A 336 12.38 2.33 -23.77
CA THR A 336 12.92 1.53 -22.65
C THR A 336 12.79 2.30 -21.33
N ARG A 337 13.24 3.55 -21.30
CA ARG A 337 13.14 4.43 -20.13
C ARG A 337 11.69 4.68 -19.72
N GLN A 338 10.79 4.96 -20.68
CA GLN A 338 9.38 5.15 -20.36
C GLN A 338 8.76 3.89 -19.79
N GLY A 339 9.06 2.72 -20.33
CA GLY A 339 8.60 1.44 -19.80
C GLY A 339 9.09 1.17 -18.37
N LEU A 340 10.33 1.56 -18.04
CA LEU A 340 10.88 1.45 -16.69
C LEU A 340 10.21 2.40 -15.69
N ILE A 341 9.92 3.63 -16.14
CA ILE A 341 9.14 4.59 -15.33
C ILE A 341 7.72 4.05 -15.11
N GLN A 342 7.09 3.50 -16.14
CA GLN A 342 5.76 2.89 -16.06
C GLN A 342 5.69 1.67 -15.15
N ARG A 343 6.76 0.91 -15.05
CA ARG A 343 6.90 -0.21 -14.10
C ARG A 343 7.30 0.23 -12.69
N GLU A 344 7.50 1.53 -12.47
CA GLU A 344 7.94 2.09 -11.17
C GLU A 344 9.28 1.54 -10.66
N LEU A 345 10.14 1.15 -11.58
CA LEU A 345 11.49 0.72 -11.24
C LEU A 345 12.44 1.90 -11.13
N VAL A 346 12.18 2.94 -11.92
CA VAL A 346 12.93 4.20 -11.89
C VAL A 346 11.99 5.41 -11.92
N TYR A 347 12.45 6.53 -11.40
CA TYR A 347 11.77 7.83 -11.49
C TYR A 347 12.73 8.93 -11.90
N SER A 348 12.21 10.02 -12.42
CA SER A 348 12.99 11.18 -12.82
C SER A 348 12.89 12.29 -11.78
N PRO A 349 13.90 12.49 -10.90
CA PRO A 349 13.89 13.57 -9.92
C PRO A 349 14.02 14.96 -10.59
N LYS A 350 14.73 15.01 -11.72
CA LYS A 350 14.89 16.19 -12.60
C LYS A 350 15.02 15.73 -14.06
N ARG A 351 14.75 16.64 -15.00
CA ARG A 351 14.91 16.37 -16.41
C ARG A 351 16.33 15.86 -16.71
N GLY A 352 16.41 14.71 -17.36
CA GLY A 352 17.69 14.09 -17.74
C GLY A 352 18.36 13.26 -16.67
N LEU A 353 17.78 13.16 -15.46
CA LEU A 353 18.27 12.32 -14.38
C LEU A 353 17.26 11.20 -14.05
N LEU A 354 17.76 10.05 -13.65
CA LEU A 354 16.97 8.92 -13.18
C LEU A 354 17.50 8.42 -11.83
N ASN A 355 16.60 7.91 -11.00
CA ASN A 355 16.97 7.19 -9.79
C ASN A 355 16.07 5.97 -9.64
N PHE A 356 16.52 4.96 -8.90
CA PHE A 356 15.72 3.81 -8.54
C PHE A 356 14.62 4.20 -7.56
N VAL A 357 13.44 3.62 -7.74
CA VAL A 357 12.29 3.86 -6.85
C VAL A 357 12.46 3.10 -5.53
N ILE A 358 12.95 1.85 -5.61
CA ILE A 358 13.19 1.01 -4.44
C ILE A 358 14.65 1.17 -4.02
N PRO A 359 14.94 1.46 -2.73
CA PRO A 359 16.31 1.62 -2.27
C PRO A 359 17.12 0.33 -2.46
N HIS A 360 18.42 0.46 -2.64
CA HIS A 360 19.39 -0.63 -2.81
C HIS A 360 19.18 -1.52 -4.06
N MET A 361 18.32 -1.15 -5.00
CA MET A 361 18.13 -1.88 -6.26
C MET A 361 19.44 -1.99 -7.05
N ALA A 362 20.28 -0.94 -7.07
CA ALA A 362 21.58 -0.99 -7.73
C ALA A 362 22.49 -2.06 -7.10
N HIS A 363 22.53 -2.14 -5.77
CA HIS A 363 23.30 -3.15 -5.05
C HIS A 363 22.84 -4.57 -5.43
N HIS A 364 21.52 -4.80 -5.47
CA HIS A 364 20.95 -6.09 -5.84
C HIS A 364 21.30 -6.48 -7.29
N LEU A 365 21.19 -5.55 -8.24
CA LEU A 365 21.53 -5.79 -9.66
C LEU A 365 23.02 -6.10 -9.89
N ILE A 366 23.92 -5.44 -9.14
CA ILE A 366 25.38 -5.65 -9.26
C ILE A 366 25.79 -7.00 -8.64
N ASN A 367 25.20 -7.38 -7.52
CA ASN A 367 25.58 -8.59 -6.78
C ASN A 367 24.94 -9.89 -7.33
N GLY A 368 24.31 -9.87 -8.48
CA GLY A 368 23.90 -11.06 -9.23
C GLY A 368 22.47 -11.52 -9.00
N GLY A 369 21.62 -10.71 -8.36
CA GLY A 369 20.21 -11.07 -8.09
C GLY A 369 19.31 -11.35 -9.30
N VAL A 370 19.77 -11.15 -10.53
CA VAL A 370 18.99 -11.39 -11.76
C VAL A 370 19.43 -12.67 -12.48
N ARG A 371 20.64 -13.18 -12.25
CA ARG A 371 21.22 -14.28 -13.04
C ARG A 371 20.74 -15.67 -12.60
N ASP A 372 20.18 -15.82 -11.42
CA ASP A 372 19.70 -17.10 -10.87
C ASP A 372 18.17 -17.28 -10.94
N LEU A 373 17.43 -16.30 -11.45
CA LEU A 373 16.01 -16.46 -11.69
C LEU A 373 15.79 -17.28 -12.97
N GLY A 374 15.93 -18.60 -12.87
CA GLY A 374 15.59 -19.55 -13.93
C GLY A 374 14.09 -19.58 -14.18
N TRP A 375 13.59 -18.52 -14.77
CA TRP A 375 12.24 -18.43 -15.34
C TRP A 375 12.38 -18.55 -16.86
N ASP A 376 12.50 -19.80 -17.35
CA ASP A 376 12.26 -20.15 -18.76
C ASP A 376 10.75 -20.27 -19.03
#